data_2504610f7dc7ea827d1fe5bed3aaf824
#
_entry.id   2504610f7dc7ea827d1fe5bed3aaf824
#
_cell.length_a   1.000
_cell.length_b   1.000
_cell.length_c   1.000
_cell.angle_alpha   90.00
_cell.angle_beta   90.00
_cell.angle_gamma   90.00
#
_symmetry.space_group_name_H-M   'P 1'
#
loop_
_entity.id
_entity.type
_entity.pdbx_description
1 polymer ?
#
loop_
_entity_poly.entity_id
_entity_poly.type
_entity_poly.pdbx_seq_one_letter_code
_entity_poly.pdbx_strand_id
1 'polypeptide(L)'
;MPILLLKNKDGSEPPKSGDDDVVLSAMDKRIERKLVTPQRLAIAAGGLLLIAVTAYAYWHYGLTRTLTVGSERLTVSKVSYGTFREYIPVTGNVVPRTTVYLDAISGGQVTEVRVEEGAFVKAGDPIVTFKNTELQLRVIQTESQASEQLAQLSNLRMSYDSTHLRNLRDLVDVEYNIDRLQRELKRKRPLVATGGATVGQIDDLEAELKRYQGWLEQSKEALRLDEEFRSNQIARMNAAQDAMNKNLSITRENLENLVIVAPITGQLTLLDANIGESKTSGQRIGQVDEVGAFKVNAFIDEFYLTRVAIGQVATVDIDGKTYELTVSKVYPEVTNRQFEVDLLFKGDPPAGIRRGQTVRMRLEIGQPADTLVLANGAFFDDTGGQWVFVVDPSGDFAERRPVRFGRRNPEGVEVLGGLKQGEEVITSSYESFLNFDRIQFRADHS
;
A
#
# COMPACT_ATOMS: atom_id res chain seq x y z
N MET A 1 41.66 -2.97 -24.26
CA MET A 1 42.49 -3.10 -25.49
C MET A 1 43.09 -1.79 -25.80
N PRO A 2 44.25 -1.82 -26.31
CA PRO A 2 45.48 -1.35 -25.65
C PRO A 2 46.26 -0.37 -26.55
N ILE A 3 47.43 0.11 -25.95
CA ILE A 3 48.68 0.27 -26.69
C ILE A 3 48.86 1.69 -27.32
N LEU A 4 49.97 2.42 -27.21
CA LEU A 4 51.41 2.25 -27.05
C LEU A 4 52.01 3.61 -26.75
N LEU A 5 52.88 3.87 -25.76
CA LEU A 5 54.33 3.70 -25.81
C LEU A 5 55.07 4.26 -27.03
N LEU A 6 55.94 5.25 -26.78
CA LEU A 6 57.30 5.39 -27.35
C LEU A 6 57.95 6.63 -26.72
N LYS A 7 58.90 6.65 -25.93
CA LYS A 7 60.33 6.36 -25.72
C LYS A 7 61.21 6.72 -26.90
N ASN A 8 62.07 7.74 -26.72
CA ASN A 8 63.48 7.82 -27.15
C ASN A 8 64.09 9.08 -26.52
N LYS A 9 65.10 9.11 -25.74
CA LYS A 9 66.49 8.64 -25.65
C LYS A 9 67.43 9.34 -26.66
N ASP A 10 68.52 9.77 -26.05
CA ASP A 10 69.86 10.13 -26.52
C ASP A 10 70.15 11.62 -26.30
N GLY A 11 71.12 12.01 -25.52
CA GLY A 11 72.41 11.48 -25.20
C GLY A 11 73.52 12.25 -25.92
N SER A 12 74.28 13.09 -25.20
CA SER A 12 75.71 13.19 -25.40
C SER A 12 76.35 14.38 -24.67
N GLU A 13 77.24 14.06 -23.78
CA GLU A 13 78.38 14.87 -23.31
C GLU A 13 79.51 14.76 -24.33
N PRO A 14 80.71 15.37 -24.04
CA PRO A 14 81.20 16.75 -24.02
C PRO A 14 82.29 16.98 -25.09
N PRO A 15 83.19 17.98 -25.09
CA PRO A 15 84.55 17.83 -24.54
C PRO A 15 85.22 19.06 -23.93
N LYS A 16 86.32 18.80 -23.26
CA LYS A 16 87.33 19.61 -22.60
C LYS A 16 88.33 20.27 -23.53
N SER A 17 89.10 21.13 -22.89
CA SER A 17 90.45 21.67 -23.14
C SER A 17 90.51 23.04 -23.79
N GLY A 18 91.41 23.91 -23.47
CA GLY A 18 92.73 23.81 -22.91
C GLY A 18 93.27 25.14 -22.39
N ASP A 19 94.31 24.99 -21.69
CA ASP A 19 95.22 25.99 -21.16
C ASP A 19 95.61 27.06 -22.17
N ASP A 20 95.82 28.27 -21.65
CA ASP A 20 97.08 28.99 -21.92
C ASP A 20 97.34 30.07 -20.82
N ASP A 21 98.49 29.94 -20.22
CA ASP A 21 99.17 30.87 -19.36
C ASP A 21 99.51 32.18 -20.04
N VAL A 22 99.30 33.30 -19.40
CA VAL A 22 100.15 34.47 -19.57
C VAL A 22 100.30 35.19 -18.17
N VAL A 23 101.52 35.09 -17.66
CA VAL A 23 102.07 35.88 -16.57
C VAL A 23 102.18 37.34 -16.98
N LEU A 24 101.83 38.27 -16.04
CA LEU A 24 102.59 39.47 -15.71
C LEU A 24 101.83 40.35 -14.69
N SER A 25 102.46 40.54 -13.63
CA SER A 25 102.99 41.75 -12.95
C SER A 25 102.13 42.41 -11.88
N ALA A 26 102.64 42.26 -10.74
CA ALA A 26 102.62 42.95 -9.46
C ALA A 26 102.01 44.37 -9.32
N MET A 27 101.46 44.55 -8.12
CA MET A 27 101.01 45.81 -7.53
C MET A 27 99.49 46.09 -7.63
N ASP A 28 98.73 45.40 -6.67
CA ASP A 28 97.67 46.20 -6.10
C ASP A 28 97.42 45.78 -4.65
N LYS A 29 97.33 46.78 -3.85
CA LYS A 29 97.27 46.73 -2.35
C LYS A 29 95.80 46.42 -1.96
N ARG A 30 95.53 45.28 -1.39
CA ARG A 30 94.25 44.92 -0.84
C ARG A 30 93.83 45.83 0.29
N ILE A 31 92.83 46.71 0.11
CA ILE A 31 92.16 47.46 1.13
C ILE A 31 90.99 46.57 1.64
N GLU A 32 91.04 46.05 2.83
CA GLU A 32 89.96 45.41 3.49
C GLU A 32 88.89 46.43 3.90
N ARG A 33 87.80 46.51 3.15
CA ARG A 33 86.62 47.24 3.58
C ARG A 33 85.82 46.37 4.53
N LYS A 34 85.70 46.71 5.77
CA LYS A 34 84.72 46.19 6.75
C LYS A 34 83.33 46.59 6.31
N LEU A 35 82.62 45.64 5.73
CA LEU A 35 81.33 45.84 5.13
C LEU A 35 80.11 45.91 6.12
N VAL A 36 80.35 45.69 7.39
CA VAL A 36 79.22 45.68 8.35
C VAL A 36 79.62 46.51 9.59
N THR A 37 79.16 47.76 9.66
CA THR A 37 79.13 48.56 10.86
C THR A 37 77.88 48.20 11.69
N PRO A 38 77.96 48.13 13.05
CA PRO A 38 76.86 47.77 13.92
C PRO A 38 75.64 48.66 13.76
N GLN A 39 75.79 49.89 13.28
CA GLN A 39 74.69 50.80 12.97
C GLN A 39 73.91 50.37 11.74
N ARG A 40 74.56 49.79 10.71
CA ARG A 40 73.82 49.27 9.51
C ARG A 40 73.11 48.00 9.82
N LEU A 41 73.60 47.19 10.74
CA LEU A 41 72.91 45.96 11.20
C LEU A 41 71.65 46.31 12.02
N ALA A 42 71.71 47.32 12.86
CA ALA A 42 70.59 47.81 13.63
C ALA A 42 69.47 48.41 12.74
N ILE A 43 69.85 49.13 11.64
CA ILE A 43 68.92 49.70 10.68
C ILE A 43 68.29 48.58 9.82
N ALA A 44 69.05 47.54 9.44
CA ALA A 44 68.53 46.39 8.70
C ALA A 44 67.59 45.52 9.58
N ALA A 45 67.90 45.32 10.85
CA ALA A 45 67.07 44.62 11.80
C ALA A 45 65.75 45.37 12.09
N GLY A 46 65.82 46.69 12.25
CA GLY A 46 64.63 47.56 12.39
C GLY A 46 63.73 47.57 11.16
N GLY A 47 64.33 47.58 9.95
CA GLY A 47 63.62 47.49 8.71
C GLY A 47 62.92 46.15 8.52
N LEU A 48 63.58 45.03 8.86
CA LEU A 48 63.00 43.70 8.85
C LEU A 48 61.84 43.55 9.85
N LEU A 49 62.00 44.12 11.02
CA LEU A 49 60.97 44.12 12.07
C LEU A 49 59.70 44.91 11.61
N LEU A 50 59.95 46.06 10.98
CA LEU A 50 58.89 46.90 10.45
C LEU A 50 58.15 46.22 9.27
N ILE A 51 58.92 45.54 8.41
CA ILE A 51 58.31 44.70 7.33
C ILE A 51 57.56 43.52 7.91
N ALA A 52 58.07 42.86 8.95
CA ALA A 52 57.36 41.75 9.60
C ALA A 52 56.08 42.22 10.30
N VAL A 53 56.13 43.38 10.94
CA VAL A 53 54.93 43.97 11.61
C VAL A 53 53.93 44.46 10.57
N THR A 54 54.37 45.09 9.48
CA THR A 54 53.45 45.50 8.41
C THR A 54 52.90 44.29 7.63
N ALA A 55 53.72 43.27 7.40
CA ALA A 55 53.26 42.02 6.76
C ALA A 55 52.28 41.28 7.69
N TYR A 56 52.56 41.25 8.98
CA TYR A 56 51.64 40.68 9.99
C TYR A 56 50.34 41.47 10.09
N ALA A 57 50.42 42.80 10.10
CA ALA A 57 49.24 43.66 10.10
C ALA A 57 48.46 43.55 8.81
N TYR A 58 49.14 43.47 7.64
CA TYR A 58 48.51 43.25 6.33
C TYR A 58 47.85 41.85 6.26
N TRP A 59 48.51 40.82 6.79
CA TRP A 59 47.96 39.45 6.82
C TRP A 59 46.79 39.32 7.80
N HIS A 60 46.84 40.04 8.93
CA HIS A 60 45.79 39.96 9.97
C HIS A 60 44.61 40.91 9.72
N TYR A 61 44.84 42.08 9.09
CA TYR A 61 43.81 43.11 8.87
C TYR A 61 43.51 43.41 7.39
N GLY A 62 44.35 43.01 6.48
CA GLY A 62 44.29 43.44 5.08
C GLY A 62 43.52 42.49 4.13
N LEU A 63 43.09 41.29 4.58
CA LEU A 63 42.46 40.27 3.75
C LEU A 63 40.96 40.11 3.98
N THR A 64 40.36 40.82 4.94
CA THR A 64 38.93 40.76 5.17
C THR A 64 38.17 41.67 4.21
N ARG A 65 37.49 41.12 3.24
CA ARG A 65 36.58 41.88 2.35
C ARG A 65 35.35 42.28 3.15
N THR A 66 35.20 43.57 3.43
CA THR A 66 34.10 44.13 4.23
C THR A 66 33.14 44.89 3.31
N LEU A 67 31.83 44.65 3.47
CA LEU A 67 30.76 45.38 2.80
C LEU A 67 29.91 46.11 3.86
N THR A 68 29.57 47.37 3.60
CA THR A 68 28.64 48.12 4.48
C THR A 68 27.23 48.03 3.92
N VAL A 69 26.31 47.52 4.73
CA VAL A 69 24.89 47.30 4.35
C VAL A 69 23.98 47.98 5.39
N GLY A 70 22.89 48.57 4.94
CA GLY A 70 21.83 49.08 5.83
C GLY A 70 21.12 47.93 6.57
N SER A 71 20.94 48.08 7.87
CA SER A 71 20.32 47.06 8.71
C SER A 71 18.86 46.71 8.31
N GLU A 72 18.14 47.66 7.68
CA GLU A 72 16.74 47.50 7.27
C GLU A 72 16.53 46.43 6.18
N ARG A 73 17.58 46.04 5.45
CA ARG A 73 17.52 45.09 4.36
C ARG A 73 17.83 43.65 4.75
N LEU A 74 18.18 43.44 6.01
CA LEU A 74 18.64 42.14 6.49
C LEU A 74 17.63 41.56 7.49
N THR A 75 17.22 40.33 7.24
CA THR A 75 16.45 39.56 8.23
C THR A 75 17.44 38.82 9.11
N VAL A 76 17.37 39.05 10.40
CA VAL A 76 18.19 38.38 11.42
C VAL A 76 17.32 37.44 12.22
N SER A 77 17.77 36.23 12.42
CA SER A 77 17.09 35.22 13.24
C SER A 77 18.01 34.68 14.33
N LYS A 78 17.41 34.39 15.47
CA LYS A 78 18.15 33.90 16.65
C LYS A 78 18.17 32.38 16.64
N VAL A 79 19.36 31.80 16.92
CA VAL A 79 19.48 30.35 17.11
C VAL A 79 18.83 29.98 18.44
N SER A 80 17.81 29.15 18.39
CA SER A 80 17.08 28.64 19.56
C SER A 80 17.34 27.15 19.77
N TYR A 81 17.27 26.71 21.03
CA TYR A 81 17.26 25.28 21.34
C TYR A 81 15.84 24.81 21.52
N GLY A 82 15.44 23.74 20.83
CA GLY A 82 14.08 23.22 20.88
C GLY A 82 13.92 21.91 20.13
N THR A 83 12.71 21.36 20.19
CA THR A 83 12.38 20.12 19.49
C THR A 83 12.20 20.39 17.99
N PHE A 84 13.14 19.93 17.20
CA PHE A 84 13.05 19.98 15.74
C PHE A 84 12.24 18.78 15.24
N ARG A 85 11.21 19.06 14.44
CA ARG A 85 10.38 18.07 13.73
C ARG A 85 10.59 18.22 12.25
N GLU A 86 11.10 17.17 11.62
CA GLU A 86 11.21 17.16 10.17
C GLU A 86 9.86 16.79 9.58
N TYR A 87 9.26 17.68 8.83
CA TYR A 87 7.99 17.45 8.16
C TYR A 87 7.98 18.00 6.74
N ILE A 88 7.12 17.44 5.93
CA ILE A 88 6.81 17.94 4.58
C ILE A 88 5.36 18.44 4.54
N PRO A 89 5.09 19.58 3.87
CA PRO A 89 3.74 20.01 3.59
C PRO A 89 3.13 19.09 2.52
N VAL A 90 2.00 18.49 2.84
CA VAL A 90 1.27 17.58 1.95
C VAL A 90 -0.16 18.08 1.80
N THR A 91 -0.66 18.05 0.58
CA THR A 91 -2.07 18.36 0.29
C THR A 91 -2.80 17.06 -0.01
N GLY A 92 -3.95 16.85 0.63
CA GLY A 92 -4.77 15.67 0.41
C GLY A 92 -6.24 16.01 0.30
N ASN A 93 -7.00 15.05 -0.22
CA ASN A 93 -8.45 15.15 -0.36
C ASN A 93 -9.14 14.22 0.64
N VAL A 94 -10.15 14.76 1.31
CA VAL A 94 -11.01 13.97 2.20
C VAL A 94 -11.89 13.05 1.37
N VAL A 95 -11.81 11.76 1.65
CA VAL A 95 -12.64 10.74 1.01
C VAL A 95 -13.27 9.85 2.09
N PRO A 96 -14.42 9.23 1.83
CA PRO A 96 -14.99 8.25 2.74
C PRO A 96 -13.99 7.11 3.00
N ARG A 97 -14.01 6.55 4.19
CA ARG A 97 -13.17 5.40 4.52
C ARG A 97 -13.52 4.19 3.67
N THR A 98 -14.82 3.96 3.47
CA THR A 98 -15.38 2.88 2.66
C THR A 98 -16.36 3.45 1.65
N THR A 99 -16.15 3.13 0.37
CA THR A 99 -17.08 3.38 -0.73
C THR A 99 -17.44 2.04 -1.37
N VAL A 100 -18.72 1.75 -1.51
CA VAL A 100 -19.19 0.56 -2.23
C VAL A 100 -19.97 1.00 -3.45
N TYR A 101 -19.54 0.48 -4.59
CA TYR A 101 -20.19 0.76 -5.87
C TYR A 101 -21.41 -0.11 -6.07
N LEU A 102 -22.42 0.46 -6.70
CA LEU A 102 -23.67 -0.21 -7.08
C LEU A 102 -23.62 -0.46 -8.58
N ASP A 103 -23.59 -1.72 -8.96
CA ASP A 103 -23.59 -2.12 -10.38
C ASP A 103 -24.89 -2.87 -10.71
N ALA A 104 -25.41 -2.70 -11.93
CA ALA A 104 -26.56 -3.44 -12.44
C ALA A 104 -26.17 -4.89 -12.73
N ILE A 105 -26.31 -5.79 -11.75
CA ILE A 105 -25.84 -7.19 -11.86
C ILE A 105 -26.47 -7.89 -13.06
N SER A 106 -27.80 -7.85 -13.16
CA SER A 106 -28.56 -8.56 -14.22
C SER A 106 -28.97 -7.65 -15.41
N GLY A 107 -28.81 -6.33 -15.26
CA GLY A 107 -29.29 -5.35 -16.24
C GLY A 107 -30.80 -5.36 -16.44
N GLY A 108 -31.30 -4.37 -17.17
CA GLY A 108 -32.73 -4.23 -17.46
C GLY A 108 -33.18 -2.79 -17.55
N GLN A 109 -34.50 -2.57 -17.72
CA GLN A 109 -35.07 -1.24 -17.69
C GLN A 109 -35.40 -0.82 -16.25
N VAL A 110 -35.03 0.38 -15.86
CA VAL A 110 -35.37 0.97 -14.56
C VAL A 110 -36.86 1.22 -14.50
N THR A 111 -37.56 0.59 -13.55
CA THR A 111 -39.01 0.78 -13.34
C THR A 111 -39.29 1.70 -12.15
N GLU A 112 -38.45 1.67 -11.15
CA GLU A 112 -38.65 2.42 -9.93
C GLU A 112 -37.30 2.84 -9.34
N VAL A 113 -37.20 4.12 -8.94
CA VAL A 113 -36.11 4.67 -8.14
C VAL A 113 -36.73 5.04 -6.79
N ARG A 114 -36.30 4.35 -5.73
CA ARG A 114 -36.91 4.49 -4.39
C ARG A 114 -36.18 5.47 -3.52
N VAL A 115 -34.92 5.74 -3.82
CA VAL A 115 -34.06 6.61 -3.02
C VAL A 115 -33.37 7.59 -3.94
N GLU A 116 -33.38 8.88 -3.57
CA GLU A 116 -32.71 9.94 -4.33
C GLU A 116 -31.22 10.05 -3.94
N GLU A 117 -30.42 10.62 -4.84
CA GLU A 117 -29.03 10.94 -4.56
C GLU A 117 -28.92 11.90 -3.36
N GLY A 118 -27.97 11.62 -2.47
CA GLY A 118 -27.76 12.37 -1.22
C GLY A 118 -28.51 11.80 -0.01
N ALA A 119 -29.46 10.89 -0.18
CA ALA A 119 -30.21 10.30 0.92
C ALA A 119 -29.38 9.31 1.72
N PHE A 120 -29.73 9.13 3.00
CA PHE A 120 -29.17 8.11 3.88
C PHE A 120 -29.91 6.79 3.69
N VAL A 121 -29.16 5.70 3.54
CA VAL A 121 -29.66 4.34 3.36
C VAL A 121 -29.08 3.38 4.40
N LYS A 122 -29.85 2.38 4.80
CA LYS A 122 -29.38 1.26 5.62
C LYS A 122 -29.04 0.07 4.74
N ALA A 123 -28.12 -0.76 5.20
CA ALA A 123 -27.81 -2.02 4.51
C ALA A 123 -29.10 -2.85 4.31
N GLY A 124 -29.35 -3.27 3.07
CA GLY A 124 -30.54 -3.98 2.64
C GLY A 124 -31.70 -3.09 2.10
N ASP A 125 -31.63 -1.77 2.26
CA ASP A 125 -32.66 -0.89 1.72
C ASP A 125 -32.66 -0.93 0.18
N PRO A 126 -33.84 -1.10 -0.46
CA PRO A 126 -33.94 -1.11 -1.93
C PRO A 126 -33.79 0.29 -2.48
N ILE A 127 -32.89 0.44 -3.46
CA ILE A 127 -32.55 1.72 -4.10
C ILE A 127 -33.22 1.84 -5.48
N VAL A 128 -32.98 0.85 -6.36
CA VAL A 128 -33.48 0.82 -7.73
C VAL A 128 -34.08 -0.54 -8.04
N THR A 129 -35.19 -0.55 -8.76
CA THR A 129 -35.82 -1.78 -9.26
C THR A 129 -35.75 -1.81 -10.79
N PHE A 130 -35.24 -2.92 -11.34
CA PHE A 130 -35.20 -3.18 -12.77
C PHE A 130 -36.29 -4.13 -13.19
N LYS A 131 -36.70 -4.03 -14.43
CA LYS A 131 -37.50 -5.02 -15.16
C LYS A 131 -36.68 -5.65 -16.28
N ASN A 132 -36.58 -6.97 -16.27
CA ASN A 132 -35.91 -7.73 -17.33
C ASN A 132 -36.81 -8.90 -17.73
N THR A 133 -37.58 -8.71 -18.82
CA THR A 133 -38.54 -9.70 -19.30
C THR A 133 -37.84 -10.97 -19.84
N GLU A 134 -36.67 -10.82 -20.43
CA GLU A 134 -35.90 -11.96 -20.93
C GLU A 134 -35.46 -12.86 -19.78
N LEU A 135 -34.92 -12.26 -18.70
CA LEU A 135 -34.53 -12.99 -17.50
C LEU A 135 -35.74 -13.68 -16.84
N GLN A 136 -36.89 -13.00 -16.76
CA GLN A 136 -38.14 -13.58 -16.23
C GLN A 136 -38.57 -14.80 -17.02
N LEU A 137 -38.56 -14.71 -18.37
CA LEU A 137 -38.88 -15.84 -19.24
C LEU A 137 -37.91 -17.00 -19.06
N ARG A 138 -36.59 -16.70 -18.94
CA ARG A 138 -35.54 -17.71 -18.69
C ARG A 138 -35.75 -18.44 -17.37
N VAL A 139 -36.14 -17.73 -16.31
CA VAL A 139 -36.47 -18.32 -15.01
C VAL A 139 -37.64 -19.26 -15.14
N ILE A 140 -38.77 -18.81 -15.76
CA ILE A 140 -39.97 -19.65 -15.98
C ILE A 140 -39.63 -20.90 -16.78
N GLN A 141 -38.82 -20.79 -17.82
CA GLN A 141 -38.37 -21.94 -18.64
C GLN A 141 -37.55 -22.93 -17.80
N THR A 142 -36.59 -22.41 -17.01
CA THR A 142 -35.76 -23.25 -16.13
C THR A 142 -36.59 -23.93 -15.04
N GLU A 143 -37.56 -23.23 -14.44
CA GLU A 143 -38.50 -23.81 -13.47
C GLU A 143 -39.36 -24.90 -14.09
N SER A 144 -39.87 -24.70 -15.32
CA SER A 144 -40.66 -25.69 -16.04
C SER A 144 -39.84 -26.95 -16.36
N GLN A 145 -38.61 -26.78 -16.86
CA GLN A 145 -37.69 -27.89 -17.14
C GLN A 145 -37.32 -28.65 -15.85
N ALA A 146 -37.06 -27.92 -14.77
CA ALA A 146 -36.75 -28.52 -13.48
C ALA A 146 -37.94 -29.33 -12.95
N SER A 147 -39.16 -28.81 -13.04
CA SER A 147 -40.37 -29.50 -12.62
C SER A 147 -40.59 -30.79 -13.39
N GLU A 148 -40.41 -30.78 -14.72
CA GLU A 148 -40.49 -31.96 -15.56
C GLU A 148 -39.45 -33.01 -15.16
N GLN A 149 -38.20 -32.65 -15.01
CA GLN A 149 -37.12 -33.56 -14.62
C GLN A 149 -37.35 -34.14 -13.22
N LEU A 150 -37.80 -33.32 -12.25
CA LEU A 150 -38.14 -33.80 -10.91
C LEU A 150 -39.29 -34.81 -10.95
N ALA A 151 -40.32 -34.62 -11.80
CA ALA A 151 -41.40 -35.56 -12.03
C ALA A 151 -40.87 -36.88 -12.60
N GLN A 152 -39.97 -36.83 -13.59
CA GLN A 152 -39.31 -38.02 -14.16
C GLN A 152 -38.48 -38.77 -13.12
N LEU A 153 -37.69 -38.09 -12.28
CA LEU A 153 -36.95 -38.70 -11.21
C LEU A 153 -37.89 -39.36 -10.18
N SER A 154 -39.01 -38.73 -9.84
CA SER A 154 -40.01 -39.28 -8.92
C SER A 154 -40.61 -40.56 -9.47
N ASN A 155 -41.00 -40.58 -10.76
CA ASN A 155 -41.55 -41.77 -11.44
C ASN A 155 -40.53 -42.91 -11.45
N LEU A 156 -39.27 -42.59 -11.73
CA LEU A 156 -38.19 -43.60 -11.73
C LEU A 156 -37.97 -44.17 -10.33
N ARG A 157 -38.00 -43.34 -9.30
CA ARG A 157 -37.93 -43.77 -7.90
C ARG A 157 -39.06 -44.71 -7.53
N MET A 158 -40.29 -44.36 -7.89
CA MET A 158 -41.48 -45.24 -7.67
C MET A 158 -41.32 -46.58 -8.36
N SER A 159 -40.73 -46.61 -9.57
CA SER A 159 -40.44 -47.85 -10.32
C SER A 159 -39.46 -48.75 -9.56
N TYR A 160 -38.36 -48.18 -9.03
CA TYR A 160 -37.38 -48.92 -8.22
C TYR A 160 -37.99 -49.45 -6.92
N ASP A 161 -38.74 -48.61 -6.20
CA ASP A 161 -39.41 -49.02 -4.97
C ASP A 161 -40.46 -50.13 -5.22
N SER A 162 -41.19 -50.06 -6.34
CA SER A 162 -42.16 -51.10 -6.79
C SER A 162 -41.47 -52.44 -7.10
N THR A 163 -40.31 -52.37 -7.78
CA THR A 163 -39.52 -53.58 -8.09
C THR A 163 -38.96 -54.21 -6.81
N HIS A 164 -38.43 -53.42 -5.90
CA HIS A 164 -37.94 -53.88 -4.61
C HIS A 164 -39.03 -54.54 -3.79
N LEU A 165 -40.21 -53.95 -3.70
CA LEU A 165 -41.37 -54.54 -3.01
C LEU A 165 -41.83 -55.85 -3.64
N ARG A 166 -41.68 -56.01 -4.95
CA ARG A 166 -41.98 -57.27 -5.65
C ARG A 166 -40.97 -58.34 -5.27
N ASN A 167 -39.68 -58.06 -5.29
CA ASN A 167 -38.61 -58.99 -4.93
C ASN A 167 -38.75 -59.44 -3.48
N LEU A 168 -39.12 -58.52 -2.56
CA LEU A 168 -39.41 -58.86 -1.13
C LEU A 168 -40.60 -59.82 -1.02
N ARG A 169 -41.67 -59.59 -1.77
CA ARG A 169 -42.86 -60.46 -1.78
C ARG A 169 -42.53 -61.85 -2.30
N ASP A 170 -41.76 -61.95 -3.39
CA ASP A 170 -41.33 -63.21 -3.96
C ASP A 170 -40.47 -64.00 -3.00
N LEU A 171 -39.59 -63.34 -2.22
CA LEU A 171 -38.81 -63.98 -1.13
C LEU A 171 -39.67 -64.53 -0.05
N VAL A 172 -40.66 -63.77 0.46
CA VAL A 172 -41.61 -64.20 1.49
C VAL A 172 -42.44 -65.38 1.02
N ASP A 173 -42.87 -65.39 -0.23
CA ASP A 173 -43.64 -66.53 -0.82
C ASP A 173 -42.81 -67.82 -0.91
N VAL A 174 -41.53 -67.70 -1.27
CA VAL A 174 -40.60 -68.84 -1.28
C VAL A 174 -40.34 -69.37 0.10
N GLU A 175 -40.07 -68.50 1.09
CA GLU A 175 -39.90 -68.87 2.50
C GLU A 175 -41.13 -69.53 3.07
N TYR A 176 -42.32 -69.03 2.80
CA TYR A 176 -43.58 -69.65 3.21
C TYR A 176 -43.75 -71.09 2.66
N ASN A 177 -43.44 -71.29 1.36
CA ASN A 177 -43.53 -72.62 0.75
C ASN A 177 -42.53 -73.63 1.35
N ILE A 178 -41.29 -73.18 1.62
CA ILE A 178 -40.27 -73.99 2.31
C ILE A 178 -40.80 -74.42 3.72
N ASP A 179 -41.30 -73.49 4.50
CA ASP A 179 -41.82 -73.76 5.84
C ASP A 179 -43.04 -74.72 5.78
N ARG A 180 -43.92 -74.50 4.81
CA ARG A 180 -45.04 -75.42 4.55
C ARG A 180 -44.57 -76.85 4.23
N LEU A 181 -43.62 -77.00 3.28
CA LEU A 181 -43.09 -78.30 2.90
C LEU A 181 -42.34 -79.00 4.02
N GLN A 182 -41.52 -78.26 4.81
CA GLN A 182 -40.85 -78.77 5.97
C GLN A 182 -41.84 -79.32 7.03
N ARG A 183 -42.92 -78.57 7.29
CA ARG A 183 -43.98 -79.04 8.21
C ARG A 183 -44.68 -80.29 7.69
N GLU A 184 -44.88 -80.38 6.36
CA GLU A 184 -45.52 -81.49 5.78
C GLU A 184 -44.65 -82.78 5.79
N LEU A 185 -43.33 -82.56 5.46
CA LEU A 185 -42.34 -83.64 5.60
C LEU A 185 -42.23 -84.15 7.02
N LYS A 186 -42.14 -83.24 8.02
CA LYS A 186 -42.07 -83.59 9.43
C LYS A 186 -43.30 -84.42 9.86
N ARG A 187 -44.46 -84.16 9.32
CA ARG A 187 -45.68 -84.88 9.62
C ARG A 187 -45.80 -86.25 8.91
N LYS A 188 -45.39 -86.30 7.65
CA LYS A 188 -45.52 -87.51 6.81
C LYS A 188 -44.40 -88.53 6.98
N ARG A 189 -43.17 -88.10 7.27
CA ARG A 189 -42.00 -88.99 7.40
C ARG A 189 -42.17 -90.10 8.44
N PRO A 190 -42.73 -89.87 9.63
CA PRO A 190 -42.95 -90.97 10.61
C PRO A 190 -44.10 -91.94 10.11
N LEU A 191 -44.99 -91.46 9.27
CA LEU A 191 -46.13 -92.31 8.77
C LEU A 191 -45.73 -93.35 7.76
N VAL A 192 -44.52 -93.25 7.17
CA VAL A 192 -44.01 -94.30 6.25
C VAL A 192 -43.82 -95.63 6.96
N ALA A 193 -43.34 -95.64 8.22
CA ALA A 193 -43.19 -96.86 8.99
C ALA A 193 -44.52 -97.60 9.36
N THR A 194 -45.64 -96.88 9.33
CA THR A 194 -47.00 -97.39 9.66
C THR A 194 -47.85 -97.56 8.42
N GLY A 195 -47.30 -97.41 7.16
CA GLY A 195 -48.04 -97.57 5.90
C GLY A 195 -48.96 -96.38 5.59
N GLY A 196 -48.97 -95.28 6.32
CA GLY A 196 -49.79 -94.10 6.14
C GLY A 196 -49.28 -93.09 5.11
N ALA A 197 -48.02 -93.31 4.60
CA ALA A 197 -47.44 -92.56 3.47
C ALA A 197 -46.47 -93.47 2.67
N THR A 198 -46.28 -93.16 1.37
CA THR A 198 -45.36 -93.92 0.51
C THR A 198 -43.95 -93.21 0.49
N VAL A 199 -42.89 -94.05 0.25
CA VAL A 199 -41.51 -93.51 0.09
C VAL A 199 -41.47 -92.49 -1.06
N GLY A 200 -42.11 -92.83 -2.20
CA GLY A 200 -42.16 -91.85 -3.31
C GLY A 200 -42.79 -90.52 -2.99
N GLN A 201 -43.82 -90.46 -2.10
CA GLN A 201 -44.38 -89.17 -1.63
C GLN A 201 -43.42 -88.34 -0.80
N ILE A 202 -42.52 -88.99 -0.05
CA ILE A 202 -41.49 -88.31 0.70
C ILE A 202 -40.41 -87.78 -0.29
N ASP A 203 -39.95 -88.63 -1.21
CA ASP A 203 -38.94 -88.23 -2.22
C ASP A 203 -39.45 -87.05 -3.10
N ASP A 204 -40.72 -87.05 -3.46
CA ASP A 204 -41.31 -85.90 -4.21
C ASP A 204 -41.32 -84.65 -3.38
N LEU A 205 -41.69 -84.70 -2.08
CA LEU A 205 -41.67 -83.55 -1.18
C LEU A 205 -40.26 -83.06 -0.93
N GLU A 206 -39.28 -83.98 -0.79
CA GLU A 206 -37.87 -83.59 -0.66
C GLU A 206 -37.30 -82.96 -1.90
N ALA A 207 -37.63 -83.44 -3.06
CA ALA A 207 -37.24 -82.87 -4.36
C ALA A 207 -37.86 -81.45 -4.54
N GLU A 208 -39.16 -81.32 -4.15
CA GLU A 208 -39.82 -80.05 -4.16
C GLU A 208 -39.19 -79.03 -3.13
N LEU A 209 -38.92 -79.47 -1.94
CA LEU A 209 -38.24 -78.68 -0.93
C LEU A 209 -36.85 -78.21 -1.42
N LYS A 210 -36.05 -79.11 -1.99
CA LYS A 210 -34.76 -78.78 -2.59
C LYS A 210 -34.87 -77.74 -3.69
N ARG A 211 -35.90 -77.81 -4.55
CA ARG A 211 -36.15 -76.84 -5.59
C ARG A 211 -36.47 -75.45 -4.98
N TYR A 212 -37.35 -75.38 -3.96
CA TYR A 212 -37.65 -74.10 -3.28
C TYR A 212 -36.43 -73.58 -2.52
N GLN A 213 -35.57 -74.37 -1.95
CA GLN A 213 -34.34 -73.98 -1.33
C GLN A 213 -33.38 -73.34 -2.37
N GLY A 214 -33.28 -73.93 -3.60
CA GLY A 214 -32.57 -73.31 -4.68
C GLY A 214 -33.13 -71.94 -5.10
N TRP A 215 -34.46 -71.83 -5.12
CA TRP A 215 -35.12 -70.55 -5.41
C TRP A 215 -34.91 -69.52 -4.28
N LEU A 216 -34.86 -69.95 -3.00
CA LEU A 216 -34.52 -69.10 -1.89
C LEU A 216 -33.17 -68.41 -2.03
N GLU A 217 -32.13 -69.17 -2.40
CA GLU A 217 -30.80 -68.62 -2.62
C GLU A 217 -30.80 -67.64 -3.81
N GLN A 218 -31.48 -67.97 -4.89
CA GLN A 218 -31.61 -67.05 -6.03
C GLN A 218 -32.40 -65.76 -5.68
N SER A 219 -33.51 -65.88 -4.91
CA SER A 219 -34.28 -64.72 -4.47
C SER A 219 -33.53 -63.82 -3.52
N LYS A 220 -32.73 -64.40 -2.60
CA LYS A 220 -31.86 -63.64 -1.68
C LYS A 220 -30.75 -62.89 -2.46
N GLU A 221 -30.13 -63.56 -3.43
CA GLU A 221 -29.09 -62.91 -4.26
C GLU A 221 -29.72 -61.85 -5.15
N ALA A 222 -30.89 -62.06 -5.72
CA ALA A 222 -31.62 -61.06 -6.47
C ALA A 222 -31.99 -59.85 -5.62
N LEU A 223 -32.41 -60.04 -4.37
CA LEU A 223 -32.72 -58.97 -3.43
C LEU A 223 -31.44 -58.18 -3.04
N ARG A 224 -30.32 -58.86 -2.78
CA ARG A 224 -29.04 -58.24 -2.47
C ARG A 224 -28.55 -57.35 -3.61
N LEU A 225 -28.61 -57.87 -4.83
CA LEU A 225 -28.21 -57.09 -6.03
C LEU A 225 -29.18 -55.91 -6.27
N ASP A 226 -30.49 -56.09 -6.03
CA ASP A 226 -31.49 -55.05 -6.14
C ASP A 226 -31.25 -53.94 -5.11
N GLU A 227 -30.95 -54.28 -3.86
CA GLU A 227 -30.63 -53.33 -2.79
C GLU A 227 -29.39 -52.49 -3.14
N GLU A 228 -28.30 -53.14 -3.59
CA GLU A 228 -27.08 -52.47 -4.01
C GLU A 228 -27.33 -51.51 -5.19
N PHE A 229 -28.00 -52.01 -6.21
CA PHE A 229 -28.35 -51.23 -7.40
C PHE A 229 -29.25 -50.04 -7.02
N ARG A 230 -30.33 -50.31 -6.25
CA ARG A 230 -31.28 -49.29 -5.80
C ARG A 230 -30.61 -48.22 -4.97
N SER A 231 -29.74 -48.60 -4.01
CA SER A 231 -28.99 -47.67 -3.18
C SER A 231 -28.13 -46.72 -4.04
N ASN A 232 -27.37 -47.27 -4.99
CA ASN A 232 -26.56 -46.52 -5.91
C ASN A 232 -27.40 -45.59 -6.84
N GLN A 233 -28.58 -46.04 -7.29
CA GLN A 233 -29.45 -45.21 -8.10
C GLN A 233 -30.12 -44.10 -7.31
N ILE A 234 -30.59 -44.36 -6.10
CA ILE A 234 -31.17 -43.34 -5.21
C ILE A 234 -30.11 -42.27 -4.88
N ALA A 235 -28.86 -42.67 -4.60
CA ALA A 235 -27.79 -41.72 -4.37
C ALA A 235 -27.55 -40.80 -5.56
N ARG A 236 -27.53 -41.35 -6.79
CA ARG A 236 -27.43 -40.56 -8.05
C ARG A 236 -28.62 -39.63 -8.27
N MET A 237 -29.83 -40.11 -7.98
CA MET A 237 -31.05 -39.31 -8.12
C MET A 237 -31.08 -38.15 -7.14
N ASN A 238 -30.68 -38.38 -5.88
CA ASN A 238 -30.57 -37.31 -4.87
C ASN A 238 -29.53 -36.27 -5.32
N ALA A 239 -28.36 -36.69 -5.81
CA ALA A 239 -27.35 -35.78 -6.33
C ALA A 239 -27.85 -34.96 -7.52
N ALA A 240 -28.62 -35.57 -8.45
CA ALA A 240 -29.22 -34.87 -9.58
C ALA A 240 -30.30 -33.85 -9.11
N GLN A 241 -31.11 -34.23 -8.12
CA GLN A 241 -32.11 -33.35 -7.51
C GLN A 241 -31.44 -32.14 -6.83
N ASP A 242 -30.37 -32.37 -6.05
CA ASP A 242 -29.63 -31.32 -5.37
C ASP A 242 -28.98 -30.34 -6.39
N ALA A 243 -28.37 -30.88 -7.45
CA ALA A 243 -27.79 -30.05 -8.52
C ALA A 243 -28.89 -29.18 -9.22
N MET A 244 -30.06 -29.74 -9.43
CA MET A 244 -31.19 -29.01 -10.00
C MET A 244 -31.72 -27.92 -9.08
N ASN A 245 -31.91 -28.24 -7.77
CA ASN A 245 -32.34 -27.27 -6.78
C ASN A 245 -31.35 -26.11 -6.68
N LYS A 246 -30.04 -26.41 -6.74
CA LYS A 246 -28.99 -25.40 -6.76
C LYS A 246 -29.07 -24.52 -8.02
N ASN A 247 -29.32 -25.11 -9.20
CA ASN A 247 -29.50 -24.34 -10.43
C ASN A 247 -30.73 -23.42 -10.35
N LEU A 248 -31.82 -23.90 -9.81
CA LEU A 248 -33.03 -23.09 -9.55
C LEU A 248 -32.76 -21.94 -8.58
N SER A 249 -32.03 -22.20 -7.51
CA SER A 249 -31.71 -21.13 -6.53
C SER A 249 -30.86 -20.03 -7.17
N ILE A 250 -29.83 -20.37 -7.95
CA ILE A 250 -29.00 -19.40 -8.68
C ILE A 250 -29.87 -18.62 -9.69
N THR A 251 -30.77 -19.29 -10.37
CA THR A 251 -31.64 -18.64 -11.37
C THR A 251 -32.63 -17.66 -10.71
N ARG A 252 -33.14 -17.98 -9.52
CA ARG A 252 -33.99 -17.08 -8.72
C ARG A 252 -33.21 -15.91 -8.14
N GLU A 253 -31.98 -16.14 -7.64
CA GLU A 253 -31.07 -15.08 -7.15
C GLU A 253 -30.82 -14.03 -8.25
N ASN A 254 -30.68 -14.45 -9.51
CA ASN A 254 -30.56 -13.50 -10.63
C ASN A 254 -31.82 -12.62 -10.81
N LEU A 255 -33.00 -13.09 -10.44
CA LEU A 255 -34.22 -12.27 -10.39
C LEU A 255 -34.21 -11.30 -9.21
N GLU A 256 -33.74 -11.75 -8.04
CA GLU A 256 -33.62 -10.90 -6.86
C GLU A 256 -32.63 -9.76 -7.11
N ASN A 257 -31.58 -10.02 -7.88
CA ASN A 257 -30.59 -9.03 -8.32
C ASN A 257 -31.15 -7.95 -9.27
N LEU A 258 -32.43 -8.01 -9.66
CA LEU A 258 -33.12 -6.91 -10.31
C LEU A 258 -33.53 -5.80 -9.35
N VAL A 259 -33.51 -6.07 -8.06
CA VAL A 259 -33.66 -5.04 -7.01
C VAL A 259 -32.28 -4.75 -6.44
N ILE A 260 -31.74 -3.59 -6.78
CA ILE A 260 -30.46 -3.15 -6.20
C ILE A 260 -30.71 -2.62 -4.82
N VAL A 261 -30.02 -3.21 -3.85
CA VAL A 261 -30.10 -2.84 -2.44
C VAL A 261 -28.79 -2.21 -1.97
N ALA A 262 -28.86 -1.39 -0.94
CA ALA A 262 -27.66 -0.80 -0.30
C ALA A 262 -26.81 -1.91 0.34
N PRO A 263 -25.54 -2.08 -0.05
CA PRO A 263 -24.67 -3.11 0.53
C PRO A 263 -24.17 -2.76 1.93
N ILE A 264 -24.10 -1.48 2.24
CA ILE A 264 -23.68 -0.93 3.54
C ILE A 264 -24.65 0.18 3.97
N THR A 265 -24.65 0.46 5.27
CA THR A 265 -25.31 1.65 5.81
C THR A 265 -24.47 2.88 5.51
N GLY A 266 -25.03 3.87 4.85
CA GLY A 266 -24.28 5.02 4.41
C GLY A 266 -25.11 6.06 3.68
N GLN A 267 -24.47 6.94 2.93
CA GLN A 267 -25.10 7.93 2.07
C GLN A 267 -24.97 7.53 0.60
N LEU A 268 -26.06 7.55 -0.13
CA LEU A 268 -26.06 7.36 -1.60
C LEU A 268 -25.50 8.62 -2.25
N THR A 269 -24.23 8.60 -2.63
CA THR A 269 -23.51 9.83 -3.11
C THR A 269 -23.47 9.97 -4.62
N LEU A 270 -23.88 8.94 -5.33
CA LEU A 270 -24.09 8.96 -6.78
C LEU A 270 -25.19 7.98 -7.13
N LEU A 271 -26.13 8.43 -7.98
CA LEU A 271 -27.13 7.56 -8.58
C LEU A 271 -27.34 7.94 -10.05
N ASP A 272 -26.87 7.09 -10.96
CA ASP A 272 -27.06 7.20 -12.40
C ASP A 272 -28.13 6.18 -12.86
N ALA A 273 -29.38 6.43 -12.50
CA ALA A 273 -30.51 5.61 -12.88
C ALA A 273 -31.80 6.44 -12.98
N ASN A 274 -32.33 6.58 -14.19
CA ASN A 274 -33.57 7.29 -14.43
C ASN A 274 -34.70 6.30 -14.81
N ILE A 275 -35.91 6.55 -14.36
CA ILE A 275 -37.07 5.71 -14.67
C ILE A 275 -37.25 5.62 -16.20
N GLY A 276 -37.36 4.41 -16.72
CA GLY A 276 -37.45 4.12 -18.14
C GLY A 276 -36.14 3.91 -18.87
N GLU A 277 -35.01 4.25 -18.24
CA GLU A 277 -33.68 4.04 -18.78
C GLU A 277 -33.29 2.55 -18.74
N SER A 278 -32.53 2.09 -19.73
CA SER A 278 -32.01 0.71 -19.76
C SER A 278 -30.53 0.71 -19.37
N LYS A 279 -30.18 -0.14 -18.42
CA LYS A 279 -28.79 -0.40 -17.98
C LYS A 279 -28.36 -1.81 -18.37
N THR A 280 -27.13 -1.94 -18.83
CA THR A 280 -26.55 -3.24 -19.17
C THR A 280 -26.00 -3.94 -17.93
N SER A 281 -25.90 -5.27 -17.99
CA SER A 281 -25.24 -6.04 -16.92
C SER A 281 -23.80 -5.58 -16.71
N GLY A 282 -23.40 -5.37 -15.45
CA GLY A 282 -22.11 -4.85 -15.04
C GLY A 282 -21.94 -3.33 -15.14
N GLN A 283 -22.96 -2.61 -15.62
CA GLN A 283 -22.90 -1.15 -15.67
C GLN A 283 -23.04 -0.56 -14.27
N ARG A 284 -22.15 0.38 -13.91
CA ARG A 284 -22.24 1.12 -12.66
C ARG A 284 -23.44 2.05 -12.68
N ILE A 285 -24.22 2.03 -11.62
CA ILE A 285 -25.43 2.84 -11.45
C ILE A 285 -25.35 3.78 -10.26
N GLY A 286 -24.39 3.57 -9.36
CA GLY A 286 -24.27 4.43 -8.20
C GLY A 286 -23.17 4.04 -7.25
N GLN A 287 -23.15 4.70 -6.09
CA GLN A 287 -22.25 4.34 -4.99
C GLN A 287 -22.84 4.77 -3.65
N VAL A 288 -22.51 3.99 -2.63
CA VAL A 288 -22.84 4.29 -1.23
C VAL A 288 -21.55 4.50 -0.46
N ASP A 289 -21.44 5.63 0.21
CA ASP A 289 -20.31 6.00 1.05
C ASP A 289 -20.67 5.83 2.53
N GLU A 290 -19.75 5.26 3.30
CA GLU A 290 -19.87 5.16 4.76
C GLU A 290 -19.89 6.57 5.37
N VAL A 291 -20.88 6.86 6.23
CA VAL A 291 -21.03 8.17 6.88
C VAL A 291 -20.28 8.21 8.19
N GLY A 292 -19.59 9.34 8.45
CA GLY A 292 -18.88 9.58 9.70
C GLY A 292 -17.47 8.98 9.75
N ALA A 293 -17.08 8.18 8.79
CA ALA A 293 -15.75 7.64 8.69
C ALA A 293 -15.04 8.19 7.44
N PHE A 294 -14.03 9.03 7.66
CA PHE A 294 -13.26 9.66 6.60
C PHE A 294 -11.79 9.29 6.69
N LYS A 295 -11.13 9.30 5.54
CA LYS A 295 -9.69 9.27 5.40
C LYS A 295 -9.24 10.42 4.51
N VAL A 296 -7.98 10.77 4.60
CA VAL A 296 -7.37 11.74 3.69
C VAL A 296 -6.49 10.98 2.72
N ASN A 297 -6.79 11.11 1.45
CA ASN A 297 -5.99 10.58 0.37
C ASN A 297 -5.06 11.68 -0.13
N ALA A 298 -3.76 11.43 -0.18
CA ALA A 298 -2.76 12.41 -0.54
C ALA A 298 -1.74 11.84 -1.52
N PHE A 299 -1.24 12.72 -2.40
CA PHE A 299 -0.17 12.41 -3.35
C PHE A 299 1.12 13.08 -2.91
N ILE A 300 2.18 12.29 -2.76
CA ILE A 300 3.48 12.72 -2.27
C ILE A 300 4.53 12.47 -3.37
N ASP A 301 5.50 13.39 -3.53
CA ASP A 301 6.58 13.26 -4.51
C ASP A 301 7.40 11.99 -4.28
N GLU A 302 7.79 11.31 -5.37
CA GLU A 302 8.54 10.05 -5.36
C GLU A 302 9.84 10.09 -4.55
N PHE A 303 10.44 11.28 -4.42
CA PHE A 303 11.65 11.51 -3.61
C PHE A 303 11.48 11.04 -2.15
N TYR A 304 10.26 11.11 -1.62
CA TYR A 304 9.96 10.73 -0.24
C TYR A 304 9.51 9.28 -0.08
N LEU A 305 9.41 8.48 -1.17
CA LEU A 305 8.86 7.13 -1.12
C LEU A 305 9.57 6.21 -0.10
N THR A 306 10.89 6.30 0.00
CA THR A 306 11.69 5.50 0.94
C THR A 306 11.62 6.01 2.39
N ARG A 307 11.10 7.21 2.60
CA ARG A 307 11.06 7.89 3.90
C ARG A 307 9.66 7.92 4.52
N VAL A 308 8.63 7.72 3.71
CA VAL A 308 7.24 7.65 4.17
C VAL A 308 6.89 6.20 4.51
N ALA A 309 6.43 5.98 5.75
CA ALA A 309 6.09 4.66 6.27
C ALA A 309 4.74 4.68 7.00
N ILE A 310 4.11 3.52 7.05
CA ILE A 310 2.87 3.31 7.82
C ILE A 310 3.15 3.62 9.30
N GLY A 311 2.20 4.32 9.93
CA GLY A 311 2.30 4.72 11.34
C GLY A 311 2.88 6.12 11.57
N GLN A 312 3.42 6.78 10.55
CA GLN A 312 3.85 8.17 10.67
C GLN A 312 2.66 9.10 10.92
N VAL A 313 2.93 10.16 11.67
CA VAL A 313 1.91 11.13 12.09
C VAL A 313 1.90 12.32 11.14
N ALA A 314 0.71 12.77 10.80
CA ALA A 314 0.50 14.04 10.14
C ALA A 314 -0.41 14.92 10.98
N THR A 315 -0.21 16.22 10.93
CA THR A 315 -1.08 17.20 11.59
C THR A 315 -1.78 18.06 10.55
N VAL A 316 -3.06 18.34 10.78
CA VAL A 316 -3.89 19.21 9.94
C VAL A 316 -4.62 20.20 10.82
N ASP A 317 -4.66 21.46 10.38
CA ASP A 317 -5.43 22.51 11.04
C ASP A 317 -6.74 22.74 10.28
N ILE A 318 -7.87 22.46 10.93
CA ILE A 318 -9.22 22.64 10.37
C ILE A 318 -10.04 23.48 11.36
N ASP A 319 -10.56 24.59 10.91
CA ASP A 319 -11.39 25.53 11.71
C ASP A 319 -10.71 25.95 13.04
N GLY A 320 -9.38 26.17 13.00
CA GLY A 320 -8.59 26.60 14.15
C GLY A 320 -8.32 25.50 15.20
N LYS A 321 -8.63 24.25 14.88
CA LYS A 321 -8.28 23.08 15.70
C LYS A 321 -7.32 22.19 14.95
N THR A 322 -6.31 21.70 15.66
CA THR A 322 -5.33 20.76 15.12
C THR A 322 -5.80 19.33 15.34
N TYR A 323 -5.85 18.56 14.26
CA TYR A 323 -6.17 17.15 14.27
C TYR A 323 -4.94 16.33 13.88
N GLU A 324 -4.78 15.18 14.52
CA GLU A 324 -3.74 14.22 14.18
C GLU A 324 -4.28 13.17 13.22
N LEU A 325 -3.50 12.85 12.19
CA LEU A 325 -3.73 11.75 11.28
C LEU A 325 -2.55 10.78 11.34
N THR A 326 -2.80 9.55 10.97
CA THR A 326 -1.76 8.51 10.89
C THR A 326 -1.76 7.91 9.50
N VAL A 327 -0.60 7.75 8.90
CA VAL A 327 -0.43 7.03 7.62
C VAL A 327 -0.87 5.58 7.83
N SER A 328 -1.97 5.21 7.21
CA SER A 328 -2.55 3.86 7.31
C SER A 328 -2.13 2.96 6.16
N LYS A 329 -1.88 3.54 4.99
CA LYS A 329 -1.48 2.81 3.80
C LYS A 329 -0.58 3.66 2.91
N VAL A 330 0.43 3.03 2.34
CA VAL A 330 1.31 3.61 1.32
C VAL A 330 1.18 2.74 0.08
N TYR A 331 0.86 3.35 -1.06
CA TYR A 331 0.78 2.67 -2.34
C TYR A 331 2.12 2.83 -3.06
N PRO A 332 2.85 1.74 -3.34
CA PRO A 332 4.21 1.83 -3.88
C PRO A 332 4.25 2.18 -5.37
N GLU A 333 3.11 2.22 -6.03
CA GLU A 333 3.01 2.59 -7.44
C GLU A 333 3.21 4.09 -7.61
N VAL A 334 4.21 4.47 -8.44
CA VAL A 334 4.50 5.85 -8.75
C VAL A 334 3.85 6.23 -10.09
N THR A 335 2.96 7.21 -10.06
CA THR A 335 2.31 7.77 -11.24
C THR A 335 2.55 9.28 -11.27
N ASN A 336 2.99 9.83 -12.39
CA ASN A 336 3.30 11.26 -12.54
C ASN A 336 4.29 11.78 -11.49
N ARG A 337 5.31 10.98 -11.11
CA ARG A 337 6.33 11.29 -10.10
C ARG A 337 5.76 11.46 -8.68
N GLN A 338 4.60 10.90 -8.42
CA GLN A 338 3.95 10.92 -7.11
C GLN A 338 3.48 9.51 -6.75
N PHE A 339 3.46 9.21 -5.47
CA PHE A 339 2.84 8.02 -4.90
C PHE A 339 1.71 8.42 -3.97
N GLU A 340 0.75 7.53 -3.84
CA GLU A 340 -0.47 7.75 -3.08
C GLU A 340 -0.31 7.23 -1.65
N VAL A 341 -0.87 7.97 -0.68
CA VAL A 341 -0.96 7.55 0.72
C VAL A 341 -2.36 7.82 1.25
N ASP A 342 -2.84 6.90 2.09
CA ASP A 342 -4.05 7.08 2.88
C ASP A 342 -3.69 7.40 4.33
N LEU A 343 -4.29 8.45 4.86
CA LEU A 343 -4.14 8.85 6.26
C LEU A 343 -5.51 8.77 6.96
N LEU A 344 -5.52 8.18 8.15
CA LEU A 344 -6.70 8.09 9.00
C LEU A 344 -6.62 9.10 10.14
N PHE A 345 -7.74 9.72 10.48
CA PHE A 345 -7.84 10.56 11.67
C PHE A 345 -7.64 9.71 12.93
N LYS A 346 -6.84 10.21 13.86
CA LYS A 346 -6.62 9.60 15.17
C LYS A 346 -7.73 10.09 16.10
N GLY A 347 -8.82 9.34 16.15
CA GLY A 347 -10.06 9.72 16.83
C GLY A 347 -11.16 10.16 15.87
N ASP A 348 -12.14 10.89 16.37
CA ASP A 348 -13.26 11.35 15.56
C ASP A 348 -12.82 12.43 14.56
N PRO A 349 -13.28 12.34 13.30
CA PRO A 349 -13.00 13.37 12.32
C PRO A 349 -13.69 14.69 12.70
N PRO A 350 -13.22 15.84 12.17
CA PRO A 350 -13.84 17.14 12.44
C PRO A 350 -15.33 17.16 12.12
N ALA A 351 -16.15 17.76 13.00
CA ALA A 351 -17.55 17.97 12.72
C ALA A 351 -17.71 18.90 11.49
N GLY A 352 -18.47 18.45 10.49
CA GLY A 352 -18.70 19.21 9.27
C GLY A 352 -17.72 18.97 8.13
N ILE A 353 -16.73 18.08 8.31
CA ILE A 353 -15.86 17.64 7.22
C ILE A 353 -16.69 17.00 6.12
N ARG A 354 -16.35 17.29 4.86
CA ARG A 354 -17.10 16.79 3.69
C ARG A 354 -16.18 16.08 2.71
N ARG A 355 -16.74 15.11 2.02
CA ARG A 355 -16.08 14.47 0.89
C ARG A 355 -15.62 15.50 -0.15
N GLY A 356 -14.41 15.30 -0.70
CA GLY A 356 -13.83 16.20 -1.71
C GLY A 356 -13.19 17.46 -1.13
N GLN A 357 -13.29 17.70 0.18
CA GLN A 357 -12.61 18.81 0.82
C GLN A 357 -11.09 18.60 0.75
N THR A 358 -10.38 19.63 0.27
CA THR A 358 -8.92 19.62 0.25
C THR A 358 -8.38 20.11 1.58
N VAL A 359 -7.45 19.38 2.16
CA VAL A 359 -6.79 19.73 3.42
C VAL A 359 -5.28 19.78 3.23
N ARG A 360 -4.64 20.75 3.90
CA ARG A 360 -3.18 20.90 3.96
C ARG A 360 -2.70 20.36 5.29
N MET A 361 -1.74 19.44 5.25
CA MET A 361 -1.23 18.79 6.43
C MET A 361 0.30 18.82 6.45
N ARG A 362 0.87 18.64 7.63
CA ARG A 362 2.31 18.49 7.87
C ARG A 362 2.57 17.03 8.20
N LEU A 363 3.16 16.30 7.27
CA LEU A 363 3.53 14.89 7.47
C LEU A 363 4.93 14.81 8.07
N GLU A 364 5.05 14.26 9.27
CA GLU A 364 6.34 14.04 9.95
C GLU A 364 7.06 12.85 9.29
N ILE A 365 8.26 13.10 8.75
CA ILE A 365 9.08 12.10 8.05
C ILE A 365 10.31 11.67 8.82
N GLY A 366 10.54 12.23 10.01
CA GLY A 366 11.66 11.92 10.89
C GLY A 366 11.24 11.90 12.36
N GLN A 367 12.08 11.30 13.20
CA GLN A 367 11.85 11.37 14.64
C GLN A 367 12.16 12.78 15.16
N PRO A 368 11.34 13.33 16.08
CA PRO A 368 11.64 14.57 16.76
C PRO A 368 12.99 14.49 17.47
N ALA A 369 13.77 15.56 17.43
CA ALA A 369 15.05 15.63 18.14
C ALA A 369 15.22 17.01 18.79
N ASP A 370 15.70 17.04 20.02
CA ASP A 370 16.03 18.29 20.69
C ASP A 370 17.40 18.76 20.22
N THR A 371 17.44 19.89 19.53
CA THR A 371 18.63 20.39 18.85
C THR A 371 18.61 21.93 18.75
N LEU A 372 19.68 22.50 18.25
CA LEU A 372 19.71 23.91 17.87
C LEU A 372 18.98 24.09 16.54
N VAL A 373 18.09 25.07 16.46
CA VAL A 373 17.28 25.38 15.29
C VAL A 373 17.51 26.82 14.87
N LEU A 374 17.73 27.03 13.59
CA LEU A 374 17.77 28.33 12.93
C LEU A 374 16.59 28.45 11.98
N ALA A 375 15.94 29.62 11.94
CA ALA A 375 14.86 29.85 10.99
C ALA A 375 15.35 29.65 9.55
N ASN A 376 14.51 28.99 8.73
CA ASN A 376 14.81 28.77 7.32
C ASN A 376 14.80 30.11 6.57
N GLY A 377 15.66 30.25 5.55
CA GLY A 377 15.75 31.46 4.76
C GLY A 377 16.58 31.26 3.50
N ALA A 378 16.60 32.29 2.65
CA ALA A 378 17.29 32.24 1.36
C ALA A 378 18.81 32.00 1.47
N PHE A 379 19.43 32.37 2.61
CA PHE A 379 20.85 32.14 2.88
C PHE A 379 21.27 30.68 2.64
N PHE A 380 20.38 29.74 2.95
CA PHE A 380 20.68 28.31 2.83
C PHE A 380 20.90 27.89 1.37
N ASP A 381 20.06 28.36 0.48
CA ASP A 381 20.16 28.03 -0.96
C ASP A 381 21.35 28.76 -1.60
N ASP A 382 21.65 30.01 -1.17
CA ASP A 382 22.79 30.80 -1.67
C ASP A 382 24.16 30.23 -1.25
N THR A 383 24.26 29.61 -0.07
CA THR A 383 25.52 29.08 0.47
C THR A 383 25.65 27.55 0.37
N GLY A 384 24.60 26.89 -0.10
CA GLY A 384 24.51 25.42 0.00
C GLY A 384 24.58 24.90 1.43
N GLY A 385 24.27 25.74 2.43
CA GLY A 385 24.29 25.38 3.85
C GLY A 385 25.68 25.18 4.44
N GLN A 386 26.75 25.70 3.82
CA GLN A 386 28.12 25.49 4.26
C GLN A 386 28.62 26.56 5.27
N TRP A 387 28.05 27.74 5.24
CA TRP A 387 28.46 28.86 6.09
C TRP A 387 27.33 29.89 6.20
N VAL A 388 27.39 30.70 7.25
CA VAL A 388 26.44 31.78 7.53
C VAL A 388 27.16 33.04 8.02
N PHE A 389 26.46 34.18 7.96
CA PHE A 389 26.90 35.41 8.64
C PHE A 389 26.31 35.45 10.06
N VAL A 390 27.18 35.41 11.07
CA VAL A 390 26.82 35.51 12.50
C VAL A 390 27.05 36.95 12.94
N VAL A 391 26.02 37.56 13.50
CA VAL A 391 26.07 38.92 14.03
C VAL A 391 26.91 38.92 15.30
N ASP A 392 27.85 39.88 15.38
CA ASP A 392 28.66 40.07 16.57
C ASP A 392 27.80 40.58 17.74
N PRO A 393 28.09 40.23 19.01
CA PRO A 393 27.33 40.71 20.15
C PRO A 393 27.25 42.22 20.29
N SER A 394 28.20 43.00 19.70
CA SER A 394 28.13 44.47 19.63
C SER A 394 27.00 44.99 18.72
N GLY A 395 26.55 44.17 17.79
CA GLY A 395 25.54 44.55 16.79
C GLY A 395 26.08 45.40 15.63
N ASP A 396 27.42 45.62 15.55
CA ASP A 396 28.02 46.51 14.56
C ASP A 396 28.35 45.81 13.23
N PHE A 397 28.57 44.50 13.26
CA PHE A 397 28.97 43.73 12.09
C PHE A 397 28.56 42.27 12.21
N ALA A 398 28.60 41.55 11.08
CA ALA A 398 28.43 40.10 11.01
C ALA A 398 29.63 39.46 10.32
N GLU A 399 30.07 38.32 10.81
CA GLU A 399 31.20 37.58 10.28
C GLU A 399 30.77 36.26 9.66
N ARG A 400 31.41 35.89 8.55
CA ARG A 400 31.26 34.62 7.90
C ARG A 400 31.81 33.51 8.77
N ARG A 401 30.95 32.50 9.09
CA ARG A 401 31.32 31.36 9.93
C ARG A 401 30.88 30.05 9.26
N PRO A 402 31.76 29.04 9.17
CA PRO A 402 31.37 27.71 8.67
C PRO A 402 30.43 27.05 9.66
N VAL A 403 29.37 26.42 9.12
CA VAL A 403 28.31 25.75 9.87
C VAL A 403 28.03 24.41 9.28
N ARG A 404 27.58 23.46 10.08
CA ARG A 404 27.06 22.18 9.65
C ARG A 404 25.58 22.14 9.97
N PHE A 405 24.75 22.08 8.93
CA PHE A 405 23.32 21.89 9.05
C PHE A 405 22.94 20.42 8.92
N GLY A 406 21.82 20.06 9.52
CA GLY A 406 21.20 18.75 9.44
C GLY A 406 19.92 18.77 8.61
N ARG A 407 18.85 18.24 9.19
CA ARG A 407 17.53 18.15 8.58
C ARG A 407 16.91 19.55 8.42
N ARG A 408 16.01 19.67 7.47
CA ARG A 408 15.33 20.94 7.15
C ARG A 408 13.82 20.73 7.04
N ASN A 409 13.07 21.71 7.49
CA ASN A 409 11.64 21.84 7.22
C ASN A 409 11.35 23.26 6.69
N PRO A 410 10.13 23.58 6.27
CA PRO A 410 9.81 24.93 5.77
C PRO A 410 10.05 26.08 6.77
N GLU A 411 10.03 25.82 8.07
CA GLU A 411 10.15 26.82 9.12
C GLU A 411 11.58 26.99 9.61
N GLY A 412 12.39 25.92 9.61
CA GLY A 412 13.72 25.96 10.20
C GLY A 412 14.67 24.87 9.72
N VAL A 413 15.94 25.02 10.12
CA VAL A 413 17.03 24.12 9.78
C VAL A 413 17.71 23.68 11.09
N GLU A 414 17.95 22.38 11.23
CA GLU A 414 18.70 21.80 12.33
C GLU A 414 20.17 22.19 12.25
N VAL A 415 20.74 22.67 13.34
CA VAL A 415 22.17 23.07 13.43
C VAL A 415 22.93 21.99 14.16
N LEU A 416 23.82 21.28 13.45
CA LEU A 416 24.66 20.23 14.00
C LEU A 416 25.96 20.73 14.58
N GLY A 417 26.39 21.96 14.22
CA GLY A 417 27.61 22.57 14.75
C GLY A 417 27.97 23.88 14.08
N GLY A 418 28.82 24.66 14.72
CA GLY A 418 29.27 25.96 14.21
C GLY A 418 28.53 27.17 14.81
N LEU A 419 27.35 26.94 15.40
CA LEU A 419 26.56 27.99 16.07
C LEU A 419 26.24 27.59 17.52
N LYS A 420 25.98 28.61 18.34
CA LYS A 420 25.60 28.49 19.76
C LYS A 420 24.18 29.00 19.95
N GLN A 421 23.52 28.51 20.99
CA GLN A 421 22.22 29.03 21.40
C GLN A 421 22.32 30.55 21.70
N GLY A 422 21.40 31.29 21.15
CA GLY A 422 21.30 32.74 21.37
C GLY A 422 22.07 33.58 20.38
N GLU A 423 22.94 33.00 19.53
CA GLU A 423 23.59 33.74 18.45
C GLU A 423 22.59 34.20 17.41
N GLU A 424 22.82 35.36 16.85
CA GLU A 424 22.01 35.97 15.80
C GLU A 424 22.66 35.74 14.45
N VAL A 425 21.87 35.28 13.48
CA VAL A 425 22.31 34.89 12.12
C VAL A 425 21.47 35.62 11.08
N ILE A 426 22.11 36.16 10.06
CA ILE A 426 21.43 36.75 8.94
C ILE A 426 20.75 35.63 8.13
N THR A 427 19.44 35.66 7.99
CA THR A 427 18.67 34.61 7.27
C THR A 427 18.09 35.10 5.94
N SER A 428 18.25 36.37 5.59
CA SER A 428 17.95 36.89 4.25
C SER A 428 18.92 36.36 3.19
N SER A 429 18.66 36.66 1.90
CA SER A 429 19.54 36.26 0.80
C SER A 429 20.95 36.86 0.95
N TYR A 430 21.94 36.06 0.60
CA TYR A 430 23.35 36.43 0.59
C TYR A 430 23.88 36.76 -0.81
N GLU A 431 23.04 36.77 -1.83
CA GLU A 431 23.44 36.96 -3.24
C GLU A 431 24.35 38.20 -3.45
N SER A 432 24.04 39.29 -2.75
CA SER A 432 24.78 40.55 -2.87
C SER A 432 26.12 40.58 -2.13
N PHE A 433 26.40 39.63 -1.23
CA PHE A 433 27.56 39.61 -0.36
C PHE A 433 28.28 38.28 -0.20
N LEU A 434 28.06 37.35 -1.16
CA LEU A 434 28.72 36.03 -1.21
C LEU A 434 30.25 36.11 -1.14
N ASN A 435 30.87 37.17 -1.70
CA ASN A 435 32.30 37.33 -1.86
C ASN A 435 32.96 38.07 -0.68
N PHE A 436 32.20 38.42 0.37
CA PHE A 436 32.69 39.16 1.53
C PHE A 436 32.81 38.25 2.73
N ASP A 437 33.76 38.59 3.60
CA ASP A 437 34.03 37.85 4.84
C ASP A 437 33.37 38.50 6.07
N ARG A 438 33.09 39.82 5.94
CA ARG A 438 32.49 40.63 7.00
C ARG A 438 31.45 41.59 6.42
N ILE A 439 30.31 41.73 7.07
CA ILE A 439 29.29 42.73 6.77
C ILE A 439 29.25 43.71 7.89
N GLN A 440 29.45 45.00 7.62
CA GLN A 440 29.33 46.08 8.60
C GLN A 440 27.95 46.74 8.47
N PHE A 441 27.28 46.89 9.59
CA PHE A 441 25.99 47.55 9.58
C PHE A 441 26.19 49.06 9.63
N ARG A 442 25.47 49.79 8.76
CA ARG A 442 25.43 51.23 8.80
C ARG A 442 24.48 51.62 9.93
N ALA A 443 24.99 52.26 10.98
CA ALA A 443 24.13 52.90 11.98
C ALA A 443 23.35 54.02 11.30
N ASP A 444 22.03 53.91 11.22
CA ASP A 444 21.18 55.02 10.85
C ASP A 444 21.22 56.06 11.97
N HIS A 445 21.92 57.15 11.71
CA HIS A 445 21.72 58.34 12.49
C HIS A 445 20.35 58.95 12.12
N SER A 446 19.34 58.65 12.92
CA SER A 446 18.05 59.34 12.93
C SER A 446 18.21 60.72 13.52
#